data_41dace84700340910b405d0e7d92a536
#
_entry.id   41dace84700340910b405d0e7d92a536
#
_cell.length_a   1.000
_cell.length_b   1.000
_cell.length_c   1.000
_cell.angle_alpha   90.00
_cell.angle_beta   90.00
_cell.angle_gamma   90.00
#
_symmetry.space_group_name_H-M   'P 1'
#
loop_
_entity.id
_entity.type
_entity.pdbx_description
1 polymer ?
#
loop_
_entity_poly.entity_id
_entity_poly.type
_entity_poly.pdbx_seq_one_letter_code
_entity_poly.pdbx_strand_id
1 'polypeptide(L)'
;NLDSIFDVQVKRLHAYKRQLLNVLHIMYLYNRMKEEPSFRPHPRTFIFGAKASPGYYYAKKIIKLINTVAEKVNNDKETNDYLKVVFLENYRVSLAEEIFPAAEVSEQISTASKEASGTGNMKFMMNGALTIGTMDGANVEIYEQVGKDNIFIFGMSSEEVMNYQANGGYHSSEYYMLDRRIHEAVNQLVNGFFPNTNGMFDVIYDSLLIENDQYFVLRDFDSYVKAQERVSQAYQDKKWWN
;
A
#
# COMPACT_ATOMS: atom_id res chain seq x y z
N ASN A 1 10.57 7.61 -15.61
CA ASN A 1 9.87 7.00 -16.73
C ASN A 1 8.46 7.59 -16.83
N LEU A 2 8.15 8.31 -17.90
CA LEU A 2 6.83 8.96 -18.08
C LEU A 2 5.71 7.95 -18.41
N ASP A 3 6.07 6.74 -18.83
CA ASP A 3 5.11 5.65 -19.08
C ASP A 3 4.81 4.83 -17.82
N SER A 4 5.42 5.20 -16.69
CA SER A 4 5.19 4.55 -15.41
C SER A 4 3.83 4.92 -14.84
N ILE A 5 3.11 3.99 -14.23
CA ILE A 5 1.94 4.30 -13.42
C ILE A 5 2.39 5.09 -12.18
N PHE A 6 1.91 6.31 -12.00
CA PHE A 6 2.13 7.08 -10.78
C PHE A 6 1.09 6.70 -9.72
N ASP A 7 1.52 5.80 -8.84
CA ASP A 7 0.73 5.23 -7.75
C ASP A 7 0.99 5.99 -6.46
N VAL A 8 -0.01 6.71 -5.95
CA VAL A 8 0.20 7.76 -4.95
C VAL A 8 -0.53 7.46 -3.65
N GLN A 9 0.23 7.44 -2.55
CA GLN A 9 -0.29 7.35 -1.19
C GLN A 9 0.24 8.51 -0.35
N VAL A 10 -0.42 9.66 -0.43
CA VAL A 10 -0.06 10.87 0.32
C VAL A 10 -1.14 11.23 1.33
N LYS A 11 -0.82 11.01 2.60
CA LYS A 11 -1.72 11.22 3.74
C LYS A 11 -0.94 11.15 5.06
N ARG A 12 -1.54 11.61 6.16
CA ARG A 12 -0.95 11.42 7.48
C ARG A 12 -0.64 9.93 7.69
N LEU A 13 0.53 9.62 8.23
CA LEU A 13 0.88 8.24 8.54
C LEU A 13 0.18 7.78 9.80
N HIS A 14 -0.58 6.71 9.65
CA HIS A 14 -1.25 6.02 10.76
C HIS A 14 -1.40 4.54 10.43
N ALA A 15 -1.34 3.67 11.42
CA ALA A 15 -1.41 2.22 11.22
C ALA A 15 -2.67 1.80 10.45
N TYR A 16 -3.85 2.36 10.77
CA TYR A 16 -5.09 2.00 10.09
C TYR A 16 -5.18 2.45 8.63
N LYS A 17 -4.37 3.43 8.19
CA LYS A 17 -4.29 3.86 6.78
C LYS A 17 -3.46 2.92 5.92
N ARG A 18 -2.79 1.99 6.55
CA ARG A 18 -2.11 0.81 6.00
C ARG A 18 -1.05 1.10 4.93
N GLN A 19 -0.26 2.17 5.10
CA GLN A 19 0.93 2.34 4.25
C GLN A 19 1.83 1.10 4.27
N LEU A 20 1.82 0.33 5.38
CA LEU A 20 2.52 -0.94 5.49
C LEU A 20 2.05 -1.97 4.45
N LEU A 21 0.73 -2.07 4.18
CA LEU A 21 0.19 -2.98 3.16
C LEU A 21 0.79 -2.67 1.78
N ASN A 22 0.86 -1.40 1.41
CA ASN A 22 1.48 -0.96 0.16
C ASN A 22 2.98 -1.31 0.11
N VAL A 23 3.71 -1.06 1.20
CA VAL A 23 5.14 -1.40 1.27
C VAL A 23 5.39 -2.91 1.14
N LEU A 24 4.59 -3.75 1.82
CA LEU A 24 4.69 -5.21 1.68
C LEU A 24 4.39 -5.68 0.25
N HIS A 25 3.46 -5.05 -0.44
CA HIS A 25 3.20 -5.31 -1.86
C HIS A 25 4.41 -4.94 -2.73
N ILE A 26 5.06 -3.80 -2.49
CA ILE A 26 6.27 -3.40 -3.22
C ILE A 26 7.39 -4.42 -2.99
N MET A 27 7.57 -4.88 -1.74
CA MET A 27 8.55 -5.92 -1.40
C MET A 27 8.25 -7.23 -2.13
N TYR A 28 6.97 -7.63 -2.20
CA TYR A 28 6.54 -8.80 -2.97
C TYR A 28 6.87 -8.64 -4.48
N LEU A 29 6.57 -7.50 -5.08
CA LEU A 29 6.90 -7.27 -6.50
C LEU A 29 8.40 -7.36 -6.74
N TYR A 30 9.20 -6.75 -5.86
CA TYR A 30 10.65 -6.82 -5.92
C TYR A 30 11.14 -8.26 -5.83
N ASN A 31 10.68 -9.04 -4.84
CA ASN A 31 11.06 -10.44 -4.66
C ASN A 31 10.70 -11.27 -5.89
N ARG A 32 9.48 -11.12 -6.39
CA ARG A 32 9.01 -11.83 -7.58
C ARG A 32 9.85 -11.54 -8.82
N MET A 33 10.27 -10.30 -9.03
CA MET A 33 11.15 -9.94 -10.14
C MET A 33 12.55 -10.56 -10.02
N LYS A 34 13.04 -10.77 -8.80
CA LYS A 34 14.33 -11.42 -8.53
C LYS A 34 14.24 -12.94 -8.68
N GLU A 35 13.12 -13.55 -8.33
CA GLU A 35 12.91 -15.00 -8.42
C GLU A 35 12.47 -15.46 -9.81
N GLU A 36 11.65 -14.65 -10.49
CA GLU A 36 11.08 -14.96 -11.81
C GLU A 36 11.63 -14.00 -12.88
N PRO A 37 12.77 -14.28 -13.52
CA PRO A 37 13.38 -13.37 -14.50
C PRO A 37 12.49 -13.02 -15.69
N SER A 38 11.47 -13.85 -15.99
CA SER A 38 10.46 -13.57 -17.03
C SER A 38 9.35 -12.62 -16.57
N PHE A 39 9.18 -12.44 -15.26
CA PHE A 39 8.18 -11.51 -14.72
C PHE A 39 8.69 -10.07 -14.85
N ARG A 40 8.04 -9.30 -15.68
CA ARG A 40 8.31 -7.87 -15.87
C ARG A 40 6.98 -7.12 -15.79
N PRO A 41 6.65 -6.52 -14.63
CA PRO A 41 5.42 -5.75 -14.48
C PRO A 41 5.48 -4.49 -15.35
N HIS A 42 4.32 -3.90 -15.60
CA HIS A 42 4.29 -2.55 -16.17
C HIS A 42 5.02 -1.58 -15.21
N PRO A 43 5.87 -0.67 -15.71
CA PRO A 43 6.61 0.26 -14.86
C PRO A 43 5.69 1.01 -13.91
N ARG A 44 6.05 1.07 -12.63
CA ARG A 44 5.28 1.73 -11.58
C ARG A 44 6.17 2.55 -10.66
N THR A 45 5.75 3.77 -10.41
CA THR A 45 6.39 4.68 -9.45
C THR A 45 5.45 4.87 -8.26
N PHE A 46 5.81 4.25 -7.15
CA PHE A 46 5.10 4.40 -5.87
C PHE A 46 5.55 5.68 -5.18
N ILE A 47 4.62 6.60 -4.98
CA ILE A 47 4.88 7.91 -4.39
C ILE A 47 4.22 7.99 -3.03
N PHE A 48 5.03 8.05 -1.98
CA PHE A 48 4.58 8.26 -0.61
C PHE A 48 4.81 9.70 -0.19
N GLY A 49 3.90 10.22 0.62
CA GLY A 49 4.09 11.48 1.32
C GLY A 49 3.33 11.42 2.64
N ALA A 50 4.04 11.59 3.76
CA ALA A 50 3.42 11.43 5.06
C ALA A 50 4.14 12.26 6.13
N LYS A 51 3.39 12.59 7.20
CA LYS A 51 3.91 13.05 8.46
C LYS A 51 3.37 12.18 9.58
N ALA A 52 4.25 11.76 10.49
CA ALA A 52 3.90 11.05 11.71
C ALA A 52 3.84 12.02 12.90
N SER A 53 2.97 11.75 13.85
CA SER A 53 3.02 12.44 15.15
C SER A 53 4.38 12.19 15.81
N PRO A 54 4.99 13.18 16.47
CA PRO A 54 6.32 13.04 17.08
C PRO A 54 6.47 11.87 18.05
N GLY A 55 5.44 11.56 18.82
CA GLY A 55 5.43 10.43 19.77
C GLY A 55 5.05 9.08 19.14
N TYR A 56 4.64 9.04 17.88
CA TYR A 56 4.16 7.80 17.27
C TYR A 56 5.32 6.98 16.70
N TYR A 57 5.98 6.24 17.56
CA TYR A 57 7.18 5.45 17.22
C TYR A 57 6.95 4.47 16.07
N TYR A 58 5.87 3.69 16.10
CA TYR A 58 5.51 2.75 15.03
C TYR A 58 5.40 3.43 13.67
N ALA A 59 4.68 4.55 13.60
CA ALA A 59 4.53 5.32 12.36
C ALA A 59 5.87 5.80 11.79
N LYS A 60 6.78 6.24 12.67
CA LYS A 60 8.14 6.63 12.25
C LYS A 60 8.93 5.44 11.69
N LYS A 61 8.72 4.23 12.22
CA LYS A 61 9.36 3.03 11.70
C LYS A 61 8.81 2.64 10.32
N ILE A 62 7.51 2.85 10.06
CA ILE A 62 6.94 2.69 8.72
C ILE A 62 7.57 3.67 7.73
N ILE A 63 7.74 4.94 8.07
CA ILE A 63 8.45 5.92 7.20
C ILE A 63 9.89 5.44 6.93
N LYS A 64 10.58 4.97 7.96
CA LYS A 64 11.93 4.44 7.79
C LYS A 64 11.95 3.20 6.87
N LEU A 65 10.98 2.30 7.01
CA LEU A 65 10.84 1.13 6.14
C LEU A 65 10.62 1.53 4.68
N ILE A 66 9.71 2.48 4.41
CA ILE A 66 9.47 2.99 3.05
C ILE A 66 10.78 3.49 2.43
N ASN A 67 11.56 4.29 3.16
CA ASN A 67 12.84 4.82 2.66
C ASN A 67 13.89 3.72 2.47
N THR A 68 13.92 2.72 3.35
CA THR A 68 14.83 1.57 3.23
C THR A 68 14.49 0.70 2.02
N VAL A 69 13.21 0.45 1.78
CA VAL A 69 12.74 -0.25 0.58
C VAL A 69 13.06 0.58 -0.68
N ALA A 70 12.84 1.89 -0.64
CA ALA A 70 13.18 2.79 -1.74
C ALA A 70 14.67 2.72 -2.10
N GLU A 71 15.56 2.75 -1.11
CA GLU A 71 16.99 2.62 -1.31
C GLU A 71 17.35 1.29 -1.99
N LYS A 72 16.76 0.18 -1.50
CA LYS A 72 16.98 -1.16 -2.07
C LYS A 72 16.49 -1.28 -3.50
N VAL A 73 15.24 -0.92 -3.75
CA VAL A 73 14.58 -1.08 -5.06
C VAL A 73 15.16 -0.14 -6.12
N ASN A 74 15.38 1.13 -5.76
CA ASN A 74 15.83 2.14 -6.72
C ASN A 74 17.27 1.96 -7.17
N ASN A 75 18.12 1.30 -6.37
CA ASN A 75 19.53 1.06 -6.69
C ASN A 75 19.78 -0.33 -7.30
N ASP A 76 18.78 -1.20 -7.39
CA ASP A 76 18.92 -2.50 -8.04
C ASP A 76 18.65 -2.37 -9.54
N LYS A 77 19.70 -2.57 -10.35
CA LYS A 77 19.67 -2.45 -11.82
C LYS A 77 18.73 -3.46 -12.50
N GLU A 78 18.39 -4.56 -11.83
CA GLU A 78 17.48 -5.57 -12.39
C GLU A 78 16.01 -5.18 -12.26
N THR A 79 15.68 -4.27 -11.32
CA THR A 79 14.31 -3.91 -10.98
C THR A 79 13.96 -2.45 -11.20
N ASN A 80 14.98 -1.56 -11.20
CA ASN A 80 14.77 -0.11 -11.14
C ASN A 80 14.16 0.51 -12.40
N ASP A 81 14.09 -0.20 -13.51
CA ASP A 81 13.37 0.23 -14.72
C ASP A 81 11.85 0.00 -14.59
N TYR A 82 11.45 -0.91 -13.70
CA TYR A 82 10.06 -1.33 -13.50
C TYR A 82 9.46 -0.82 -12.20
N LEU A 83 10.27 -0.72 -11.15
CA LEU A 83 9.83 -0.26 -9.82
C LEU A 83 10.65 0.95 -9.38
N LYS A 84 9.94 2.00 -8.99
CA LYS A 84 10.49 3.15 -8.28
C LYS A 84 9.68 3.41 -7.03
N VAL A 85 10.36 3.77 -5.96
CA VAL A 85 9.73 4.17 -4.70
C VAL A 85 10.28 5.53 -4.30
N VAL A 86 9.39 6.48 -4.07
CA VAL A 86 9.73 7.85 -3.72
C VAL A 86 8.99 8.24 -2.45
N PHE A 87 9.72 8.78 -1.49
CA PHE A 87 9.11 9.39 -0.30
C PHE A 87 9.28 10.91 -0.38
N LEU A 88 8.17 11.63 -0.46
CA LEU A 88 8.15 13.10 -0.51
C LEU A 88 8.12 13.65 0.92
N GLU A 89 9.19 14.33 1.27
CA GLU A 89 9.33 14.95 2.58
C GLU A 89 8.39 16.14 2.75
N ASN A 90 8.02 16.40 4.00
CA ASN A 90 7.23 17.58 4.35
C ASN A 90 5.93 17.74 3.55
N TYR A 91 5.20 16.63 3.35
CA TYR A 91 3.89 16.67 2.69
C TYR A 91 2.98 17.72 3.34
N ARG A 92 2.47 18.64 2.53
CA ARG A 92 1.65 19.79 2.91
C ARG A 92 0.72 20.19 1.76
N VAL A 93 -0.20 21.12 2.00
CA VAL A 93 -1.21 21.55 1.02
C VAL A 93 -0.59 21.98 -0.31
N SER A 94 0.42 22.87 -0.28
CA SER A 94 1.07 23.34 -1.53
C SER A 94 1.75 22.21 -2.33
N LEU A 95 2.27 21.19 -1.68
CA LEU A 95 2.82 20.02 -2.37
C LEU A 95 1.70 19.11 -2.89
N ALA A 96 0.57 19.03 -2.18
CA ALA A 96 -0.60 18.27 -2.61
C ALA A 96 -1.21 18.82 -3.92
N GLU A 97 -1.19 20.14 -4.12
CA GLU A 97 -1.68 20.80 -5.34
C GLU A 97 -0.91 20.35 -6.59
N GLU A 98 0.36 20.00 -6.45
CA GLU A 98 1.18 19.46 -7.54
C GLU A 98 1.01 17.95 -7.71
N ILE A 99 0.84 17.21 -6.61
CA ILE A 99 0.78 15.74 -6.60
C ILE A 99 -0.57 15.24 -7.13
N PHE A 100 -1.69 15.87 -6.73
CA PHE A 100 -3.01 15.36 -7.09
C PHE A 100 -3.23 15.26 -8.60
N PRO A 101 -2.92 16.29 -9.42
CA PRO A 101 -3.07 16.20 -10.86
C PRO A 101 -2.03 15.31 -11.55
N ALA A 102 -0.95 14.96 -10.86
CA ALA A 102 0.09 14.08 -11.39
C ALA A 102 -0.16 12.59 -11.12
N ALA A 103 -1.16 12.27 -10.31
CA ALA A 103 -1.45 10.88 -9.91
C ALA A 103 -2.35 10.17 -10.94
N GLU A 104 -2.02 8.93 -11.25
CA GLU A 104 -2.88 8.03 -12.02
C GLU A 104 -3.67 7.10 -11.10
N VAL A 105 -3.07 6.70 -9.98
CA VAL A 105 -3.69 5.83 -8.98
C VAL A 105 -3.63 6.50 -7.61
N SER A 106 -4.77 6.53 -6.94
CA SER A 106 -4.95 7.05 -5.59
C SER A 106 -5.18 5.91 -4.61
N GLU A 107 -4.26 5.76 -3.65
CA GLU A 107 -4.29 4.73 -2.61
C GLU A 107 -5.17 5.14 -1.42
N GLN A 108 -6.35 4.54 -1.31
CA GLN A 108 -7.35 4.78 -0.28
C GLN A 108 -7.68 3.48 0.46
N ILE A 109 -6.64 2.89 1.07
CA ILE A 109 -6.57 1.49 1.52
C ILE A 109 -6.67 1.31 3.04
N SER A 110 -7.35 2.20 3.75
CA SER A 110 -7.61 2.07 5.18
C SER A 110 -8.29 0.73 5.53
N THR A 111 -8.08 0.24 6.74
CA THR A 111 -8.87 -0.87 7.25
C THR A 111 -10.33 -0.44 7.28
N ALA A 112 -11.23 -1.22 6.68
CA ALA A 112 -12.66 -0.91 6.67
C ALA A 112 -13.18 -0.63 8.09
N SER A 113 -14.13 0.29 8.22
CA SER A 113 -14.66 0.83 9.48
C SER A 113 -13.76 1.82 10.25
N LYS A 114 -12.59 2.21 9.74
CA LYS A 114 -11.63 3.06 10.48
C LYS A 114 -11.55 4.50 9.95
N GLU A 115 -11.73 4.74 8.67
CA GLU A 115 -11.75 6.09 8.10
C GLU A 115 -13.18 6.65 8.13
N ALA A 116 -13.39 7.79 8.78
CA ALA A 116 -14.73 8.38 8.88
C ALA A 116 -15.26 8.87 7.51
N SER A 117 -14.42 9.52 6.72
CA SER A 117 -14.72 9.98 5.36
C SER A 117 -13.48 9.99 4.48
N GLY A 118 -12.45 10.73 4.87
CA GLY A 118 -11.36 11.13 4.01
C GLY A 118 -11.73 12.33 3.14
N THR A 119 -10.74 13.02 2.64
CA THR A 119 -10.90 14.12 1.68
C THR A 119 -10.00 13.95 0.47
N GLY A 120 -8.85 13.31 0.64
CA GLY A 120 -7.89 13.04 -0.43
C GLY A 120 -8.49 12.19 -1.56
N ASN A 121 -9.29 11.18 -1.22
CA ASN A 121 -10.00 10.34 -2.19
C ASN A 121 -10.81 11.15 -3.21
N MET A 122 -11.61 12.11 -2.74
CA MET A 122 -12.39 12.99 -3.60
C MET A 122 -11.51 13.92 -4.43
N LYS A 123 -10.46 14.49 -3.83
CA LYS A 123 -9.54 15.42 -4.52
C LYS A 123 -8.76 14.72 -5.64
N PHE A 124 -8.25 13.53 -5.40
CA PHE A 124 -7.58 12.72 -6.43
C PHE A 124 -8.52 12.41 -7.58
N MET A 125 -9.74 11.96 -7.28
CA MET A 125 -10.73 11.64 -8.31
C MET A 125 -11.12 12.86 -9.14
N MET A 126 -11.32 14.01 -8.53
CA MET A 126 -11.60 15.28 -9.24
C MET A 126 -10.44 15.73 -10.14
N ASN A 127 -9.25 15.21 -9.92
CA ASN A 127 -8.05 15.45 -10.74
C ASN A 127 -7.71 14.28 -11.68
N GLY A 128 -8.62 13.31 -11.86
CA GLY A 128 -8.50 12.26 -12.87
C GLY A 128 -7.82 10.97 -12.39
N ALA A 129 -7.38 10.88 -11.12
CA ALA A 129 -6.79 9.65 -10.61
C ALA A 129 -7.87 8.60 -10.32
N LEU A 130 -7.63 7.35 -10.74
CA LEU A 130 -8.47 6.21 -10.37
C LEU A 130 -8.14 5.75 -8.94
N THR A 131 -9.17 5.34 -8.21
CA THR A 131 -9.01 4.91 -6.81
C THR A 131 -8.83 3.40 -6.71
N ILE A 132 -7.78 2.98 -6.01
CA ILE A 132 -7.71 1.66 -5.38
C ILE A 132 -8.00 1.82 -3.90
N GLY A 133 -8.94 1.05 -3.36
CA GLY A 133 -9.37 1.28 -1.98
C GLY A 133 -10.24 0.19 -1.41
N THR A 134 -10.56 0.36 -0.15
CA THR A 134 -11.50 -0.47 0.60
C THR A 134 -12.86 0.20 0.68
N MET A 135 -13.89 -0.56 1.02
CA MET A 135 -15.24 -0.03 1.31
C MET A 135 -15.24 0.64 2.69
N ASP A 136 -14.62 1.83 2.74
CA ASP A 136 -14.41 2.61 3.97
C ASP A 136 -14.50 4.12 3.68
N GLY A 137 -15.01 4.89 4.64
CA GLY A 137 -15.16 6.33 4.49
C GLY A 137 -15.96 6.71 3.23
N ALA A 138 -15.56 7.79 2.58
CA ALA A 138 -16.22 8.26 1.37
C ALA A 138 -16.01 7.38 0.13
N ASN A 139 -15.15 6.34 0.21
CA ASN A 139 -15.03 5.37 -0.89
C ASN A 139 -16.35 4.63 -1.15
N VAL A 140 -17.20 4.49 -0.13
CA VAL A 140 -18.52 3.85 -0.25
C VAL A 140 -19.40 4.65 -1.21
N GLU A 141 -19.58 5.94 -0.96
CA GLU A 141 -20.37 6.82 -1.82
C GLU A 141 -19.73 6.99 -3.20
N ILE A 142 -18.40 7.04 -3.27
CA ILE A 142 -17.69 7.07 -4.55
C ILE A 142 -18.02 5.82 -5.36
N TYR A 143 -17.93 4.63 -4.76
CA TYR A 143 -18.26 3.36 -5.43
C TYR A 143 -19.71 3.36 -5.94
N GLU A 144 -20.66 3.83 -5.14
CA GLU A 144 -22.08 3.93 -5.53
C GLU A 144 -22.29 4.87 -6.72
N GLN A 145 -21.53 5.97 -6.79
CA GLN A 145 -21.68 6.97 -7.86
C GLN A 145 -20.98 6.59 -9.15
N VAL A 146 -19.76 6.05 -9.08
CA VAL A 146 -18.98 5.72 -10.27
C VAL A 146 -19.22 4.31 -10.80
N GLY A 147 -19.75 3.42 -9.97
CA GLY A 147 -19.97 2.02 -10.31
C GLY A 147 -18.71 1.16 -10.21
N LYS A 148 -18.93 -0.15 -10.10
CA LYS A 148 -17.89 -1.16 -9.82
C LYS A 148 -16.74 -1.22 -10.84
N ASP A 149 -16.99 -0.76 -12.07
CA ASP A 149 -16.03 -0.86 -13.16
C ASP A 149 -15.05 0.34 -13.21
N ASN A 150 -15.29 1.38 -12.39
CA ASN A 150 -14.52 2.62 -12.37
C ASN A 150 -13.74 2.84 -11.05
N ILE A 151 -13.64 1.81 -10.22
CA ILE A 151 -12.89 1.84 -8.96
C ILE A 151 -12.38 0.43 -8.62
N PHE A 152 -11.18 0.33 -8.07
CA PHE A 152 -10.56 -0.95 -7.73
C PHE A 152 -10.77 -1.26 -6.24
N ILE A 153 -11.90 -1.87 -5.89
CA ILE A 153 -12.22 -2.25 -4.51
C ILE A 153 -11.59 -3.60 -4.15
N PHE A 154 -11.11 -3.71 -2.91
CA PHE A 154 -10.55 -4.91 -2.31
C PHE A 154 -10.78 -4.96 -0.80
N GLY A 155 -10.43 -6.10 -0.19
CA GLY A 155 -10.40 -6.30 1.25
C GLY A 155 -11.74 -6.60 1.87
N MET A 156 -11.72 -6.72 3.19
CA MET A 156 -12.91 -7.01 3.98
C MET A 156 -13.90 -5.88 3.99
N SER A 157 -15.17 -6.23 4.17
CA SER A 157 -16.22 -5.28 4.50
C SER A 157 -16.08 -4.75 5.94
N SER A 158 -16.73 -3.62 6.24
CA SER A 158 -16.79 -3.09 7.61
C SER A 158 -17.46 -4.08 8.57
N GLU A 159 -18.44 -4.86 8.10
CA GLU A 159 -19.11 -5.88 8.90
C GLU A 159 -18.16 -7.02 9.28
N GLU A 160 -17.36 -7.53 8.32
CA GLU A 160 -16.36 -8.56 8.58
C GLU A 160 -15.31 -8.09 9.59
N VAL A 161 -14.82 -6.85 9.45
CA VAL A 161 -13.86 -6.26 10.40
C VAL A 161 -14.46 -6.16 11.78
N MET A 162 -15.67 -5.63 11.91
CA MET A 162 -16.37 -5.52 13.20
C MET A 162 -16.64 -6.88 13.83
N ASN A 163 -16.98 -7.88 13.02
CA ASN A 163 -17.17 -9.24 13.50
C ASN A 163 -15.90 -9.83 14.09
N TYR A 164 -14.75 -9.71 13.40
CA TYR A 164 -13.46 -10.14 13.95
C TYR A 164 -13.08 -9.40 15.22
N GLN A 165 -13.35 -8.10 15.29
CA GLN A 165 -13.06 -7.30 16.49
C GLN A 165 -13.92 -7.67 17.69
N ALA A 166 -15.18 -8.03 17.46
CA ALA A 166 -16.12 -8.40 18.52
C ALA A 166 -15.96 -9.86 18.98
N ASN A 167 -15.77 -10.78 18.03
CA ASN A 167 -15.88 -12.22 18.27
C ASN A 167 -14.51 -12.95 18.17
N GLY A 168 -13.45 -12.26 17.75
CA GLY A 168 -12.14 -12.89 17.50
C GLY A 168 -12.16 -13.80 16.26
N GLY A 169 -11.26 -14.79 16.25
CA GLY A 169 -11.16 -15.78 15.16
C GLY A 169 -10.21 -15.37 14.02
N TYR A 170 -9.59 -14.20 14.09
CA TYR A 170 -8.50 -13.82 13.21
C TYR A 170 -7.16 -14.19 13.84
N HIS A 171 -6.32 -14.88 13.07
CA HIS A 171 -4.94 -15.24 13.44
C HIS A 171 -4.00 -14.87 12.30
N SER A 172 -3.26 -13.80 12.46
CA SER A 172 -2.32 -13.30 11.45
C SER A 172 -1.23 -14.33 11.09
N SER A 173 -0.85 -15.16 12.06
CA SER A 173 0.11 -16.25 11.88
C SER A 173 -0.33 -17.29 10.83
N GLU A 174 -1.62 -17.50 10.64
CA GLU A 174 -2.12 -18.41 9.60
C GLU A 174 -1.82 -17.87 8.21
N TYR A 175 -2.04 -16.58 7.96
CA TYR A 175 -1.71 -15.92 6.69
C TYR A 175 -0.20 -15.92 6.44
N TYR A 176 0.58 -15.66 7.49
CA TYR A 176 2.03 -15.73 7.43
C TYR A 176 2.55 -17.13 7.09
N MET A 177 1.95 -18.18 7.64
CA MET A 177 2.37 -19.57 7.37
C MET A 177 1.90 -20.09 6.01
N LEU A 178 0.73 -19.67 5.53
CA LEU A 178 0.10 -20.24 4.33
C LEU A 178 0.45 -19.49 3.05
N ASP A 179 0.79 -18.20 3.13
CA ASP A 179 1.15 -17.38 1.96
C ASP A 179 2.66 -17.09 1.93
N ARG A 180 3.37 -17.74 1.01
CA ARG A 180 4.82 -17.55 0.83
C ARG A 180 5.20 -16.09 0.61
N ARG A 181 4.38 -15.31 -0.08
CA ARG A 181 4.62 -13.89 -0.37
C ARG A 181 4.67 -13.07 0.92
N ILE A 182 3.70 -13.33 1.79
CA ILE A 182 3.62 -12.72 3.13
C ILE A 182 4.79 -13.18 3.99
N HIS A 183 5.04 -14.49 4.04
CA HIS A 183 6.13 -15.10 4.81
C HIS A 183 7.47 -14.45 4.47
N GLU A 184 7.78 -14.33 3.19
CA GLU A 184 9.02 -13.75 2.72
C GLU A 184 9.14 -12.26 3.06
N ALA A 185 8.13 -11.45 2.70
CA ALA A 185 8.15 -10.02 2.95
C ALA A 185 8.23 -9.67 4.45
N VAL A 186 7.49 -10.41 5.31
CA VAL A 186 7.53 -10.20 6.75
C VAL A 186 8.87 -10.60 7.35
N ASN A 187 9.44 -11.74 6.94
CA ASN A 187 10.77 -12.15 7.40
C ASN A 187 11.87 -11.18 7.01
N GLN A 188 11.78 -10.55 5.86
CA GLN A 188 12.76 -9.56 5.40
C GLN A 188 12.89 -8.34 6.34
N LEU A 189 11.90 -8.11 7.20
CA LEU A 189 11.98 -7.06 8.23
C LEU A 189 13.05 -7.35 9.29
N VAL A 190 13.35 -8.63 9.56
CA VAL A 190 14.17 -9.05 10.71
C VAL A 190 15.35 -9.98 10.36
N ASN A 191 15.42 -10.52 9.13
CA ASN A 191 16.42 -11.54 8.76
C ASN A 191 17.72 -10.98 8.15
N GLY A 192 17.91 -9.65 8.17
CA GLY A 192 19.11 -9.03 7.59
C GLY A 192 19.01 -8.73 6.09
N PHE A 193 17.85 -8.91 5.46
CA PHE A 193 17.62 -8.55 4.05
C PHE A 193 17.96 -7.08 3.75
N PHE A 194 17.67 -6.19 4.68
CA PHE A 194 18.07 -4.79 4.62
C PHE A 194 19.36 -4.61 5.43
N PRO A 195 20.47 -4.20 4.81
CA PRO A 195 21.72 -4.02 5.53
C PRO A 195 21.64 -2.89 6.57
N ASN A 196 22.36 -3.06 7.69
CA ASN A 196 22.44 -2.08 8.78
C ASN A 196 21.09 -1.74 9.45
N THR A 197 20.13 -2.65 9.44
CA THR A 197 18.79 -2.45 10.05
C THR A 197 18.49 -3.39 11.22
N ASN A 198 19.50 -4.01 11.83
CA ASN A 198 19.31 -4.99 12.91
C ASN A 198 18.40 -4.44 14.02
N GLY A 199 17.29 -5.12 14.29
CA GLY A 199 16.29 -4.71 15.29
C GLY A 199 15.47 -3.46 14.92
N MET A 200 15.72 -2.83 13.78
CA MET A 200 15.08 -1.57 13.42
C MET A 200 13.59 -1.71 13.14
N PHE A 201 13.19 -2.86 12.57
CA PHE A 201 11.82 -3.14 12.17
C PHE A 201 11.14 -4.22 13.01
N ASP A 202 11.73 -4.62 14.13
CA ASP A 202 11.15 -5.60 15.06
C ASP A 202 9.74 -5.19 15.50
N VAL A 203 9.54 -3.89 15.80
CA VAL A 203 8.22 -3.38 16.18
C VAL A 203 7.15 -3.56 15.09
N ILE A 204 7.55 -3.58 13.81
CA ILE A 204 6.62 -3.84 12.70
C ILE A 204 6.35 -5.35 12.61
N TYR A 205 7.39 -6.17 12.70
CA TYR A 205 7.27 -7.61 12.75
C TYR A 205 6.39 -8.07 13.93
N ASP A 206 6.65 -7.54 15.12
CA ASP A 206 5.87 -7.85 16.33
C ASP A 206 4.40 -7.44 16.18
N SER A 207 4.13 -6.26 15.62
CA SER A 207 2.76 -5.80 15.38
C SER A 207 1.98 -6.72 14.44
N LEU A 208 2.66 -7.32 13.45
CA LEU A 208 2.04 -8.23 12.51
C LEU A 208 1.81 -9.63 13.09
N LEU A 209 2.75 -10.17 13.87
CA LEU A 209 2.73 -11.58 14.29
C LEU A 209 2.48 -11.77 15.78
N ILE A 210 3.07 -10.96 16.66
CA ILE A 210 2.92 -11.10 18.10
C ILE A 210 1.64 -10.40 18.58
N GLU A 211 1.37 -9.19 18.06
CA GLU A 211 0.17 -8.40 18.38
C GLU A 211 -1.03 -8.72 17.48
N ASN A 212 -0.88 -9.77 16.66
CA ASN A 212 -1.94 -10.31 15.80
C ASN A 212 -2.54 -9.31 14.80
N ASP A 213 -1.69 -8.44 14.21
CA ASP A 213 -2.05 -7.57 13.08
C ASP A 213 -3.39 -6.85 13.25
N GLN A 214 -3.47 -5.96 14.20
CA GLN A 214 -4.68 -5.22 14.60
C GLN A 214 -5.47 -4.61 13.44
N TYR A 215 -4.79 -4.30 12.33
CA TYR A 215 -5.39 -3.62 11.17
C TYR A 215 -5.57 -4.52 9.95
N PHE A 216 -5.45 -5.84 10.12
CA PHE A 216 -5.74 -6.84 9.09
C PHE A 216 -4.94 -6.65 7.79
N VAL A 217 -3.69 -6.23 7.92
CA VAL A 217 -2.77 -6.02 6.79
C VAL A 217 -2.54 -7.34 6.05
N LEU A 218 -2.27 -8.43 6.80
CA LEU A 218 -2.00 -9.73 6.21
C LEU A 218 -3.28 -10.38 5.65
N ARG A 219 -4.43 -10.16 6.29
CA ARG A 219 -5.73 -10.68 5.83
C ARG A 219 -6.12 -10.12 4.46
N ASP A 220 -5.88 -8.84 4.24
CA ASP A 220 -6.26 -8.16 3.00
C ASP A 220 -5.17 -8.20 1.93
N PHE A 221 -3.99 -8.73 2.22
CA PHE A 221 -2.83 -8.70 1.33
C PHE A 221 -3.12 -9.33 -0.05
N ASP A 222 -3.66 -10.55 -0.09
CA ASP A 222 -3.94 -11.23 -1.36
C ASP A 222 -4.97 -10.47 -2.21
N SER A 223 -6.03 -9.97 -1.60
CA SER A 223 -7.04 -9.18 -2.30
C SER A 223 -6.48 -7.84 -2.82
N TYR A 224 -5.55 -7.23 -2.06
CA TYR A 224 -4.82 -6.04 -2.50
C TYR A 224 -3.90 -6.32 -3.68
N VAL A 225 -3.13 -7.41 -3.65
CA VAL A 225 -2.30 -7.85 -4.79
C VAL A 225 -3.15 -8.01 -6.04
N LYS A 226 -4.28 -8.69 -5.94
CA LYS A 226 -5.22 -8.88 -7.07
C LYS A 226 -5.81 -7.57 -7.58
N ALA A 227 -6.09 -6.63 -6.69
CA ALA A 227 -6.56 -5.29 -7.11
C ALA A 227 -5.46 -4.52 -7.85
N GLN A 228 -4.22 -4.59 -7.39
CA GLN A 228 -3.06 -3.99 -8.04
C GLN A 228 -2.77 -4.61 -9.43
N GLU A 229 -2.99 -5.91 -9.58
CA GLU A 229 -2.91 -6.58 -10.88
C GLU A 229 -3.99 -6.07 -11.85
N ARG A 230 -5.23 -5.88 -11.38
CA ARG A 230 -6.32 -5.27 -12.17
C ARG A 230 -5.97 -3.85 -12.61
N VAL A 231 -5.38 -3.04 -11.73
CA VAL A 231 -4.87 -1.70 -12.07
C VAL A 231 -3.85 -1.78 -13.21
N SER A 232 -2.86 -2.69 -13.12
CA SER A 232 -1.85 -2.86 -14.14
C SER A 232 -2.42 -3.30 -15.49
N GLN A 233 -3.42 -4.17 -15.49
CA GLN A 233 -4.12 -4.62 -16.70
C GLN A 233 -4.95 -3.49 -17.33
N ALA A 234 -5.71 -2.76 -16.52
CA ALA A 234 -6.52 -1.64 -16.97
C ALA A 234 -5.67 -0.51 -17.56
N TYR A 235 -4.52 -0.21 -16.97
CA TYR A 235 -3.61 0.82 -17.47
C TYR A 235 -3.06 0.52 -18.87
N GLN A 236 -2.96 -0.75 -19.25
CA GLN A 236 -2.51 -1.16 -20.60
C GLN A 236 -3.57 -0.89 -21.66
N ASP A 237 -4.85 -0.84 -21.31
CA ASP A 237 -5.91 -0.39 -22.20
C ASP A 237 -6.04 1.15 -22.11
N LYS A 238 -5.20 1.82 -22.89
CA LYS A 238 -5.17 3.30 -22.89
C LYS A 238 -6.49 3.95 -23.33
N LYS A 239 -7.32 3.23 -24.10
CA LYS A 239 -8.62 3.74 -24.52
C LYS A 239 -9.62 3.73 -23.37
N TRP A 240 -9.52 2.74 -22.51
CA TRP A 240 -10.36 2.66 -21.30
C TRP A 240 -9.84 3.58 -20.19
N TRP A 241 -8.49 3.68 -20.03
CA TRP A 241 -7.87 4.43 -18.96
C TRP A 241 -8.06 5.95 -19.09
N ASN A 242 -8.00 6.50 -20.33
CA ASN A 242 -8.14 7.93 -20.64
C ASN A 242 -9.61 8.28 -20.93
#